data_16a8809454d870a67eaa15f858bbd77a
#
_entry.id   16a8809454d870a67eaa15f858bbd77a
#
_cell.length_a   1.000
_cell.length_b   1.000
_cell.length_c   1.000
_cell.angle_alpha   90.00
_cell.angle_beta   90.00
_cell.angle_gamma   90.00
#
_symmetry.space_group_name_H-M   'P 1'
#
loop_
_entity.id
_entity.type
_entity.pdbx_description
1 polymer ?
#
loop_
_entity_poly.entity_id
_entity_poly.type
_entity_poly.pdbx_seq_one_letter_code
_entity_poly.pdbx_strand_id
1 'polypeptide(L)'
;MDKLLGTDTVKRGMAQMQKGGVIMDVINAEQAKIAEASGAVAVMALERVPSDIRAAGGVARMADPRIVEEVMNAVSIPVMAKARIGHIVESRVLESMGVDYIDESEVLTPADEEYHILKSDFTVPFVCGCRDLGEASRRIGEGASMLRTKGEPGTGNIVEAVRHMRKVQSQIRKVSIMSDDELMTEAKNIGAPYEILREIKRTGKLPVVNFAAGGIATPADAALMMELGADGVFVGSGIFKSENPEKFASAIVQATTYFTDYELIGRLSKELGSAMKGIDISKLAPAERMQERGW
;
A
#
# COMPACT_ATOMS: atom_id res chain seq x y z
N MET A 1 -12.06 7.70 29.81
CA MET A 1 -12.02 6.57 28.87
C MET A 1 -11.47 6.91 27.48
N ASP A 2 -11.13 8.17 27.23
CA ASP A 2 -10.73 8.64 25.87
C ASP A 2 -9.26 8.34 25.47
N LYS A 3 -8.50 7.65 26.30
CA LYS A 3 -7.05 7.42 26.05
C LYS A 3 -6.70 6.14 25.29
N LEU A 4 -7.67 5.29 24.94
CA LEU A 4 -7.40 4.02 24.24
C LEU A 4 -7.62 4.12 22.74
N LEU A 5 -8.43 5.06 22.25
CA LEU A 5 -8.63 5.27 20.82
C LEU A 5 -7.42 6.02 20.25
N GLY A 6 -6.89 5.53 19.15
CA GLY A 6 -5.79 6.17 18.43
C GLY A 6 -4.37 5.93 18.98
N THR A 7 -4.19 5.03 19.96
CA THR A 7 -2.84 4.62 20.39
C THR A 7 -2.13 3.82 19.30
N ASP A 8 -0.80 3.83 19.27
CA ASP A 8 -0.01 3.03 18.32
C ASP A 8 -0.37 1.55 18.36
N THR A 9 -0.62 1.00 19.54
CA THR A 9 -1.05 -0.39 19.70
C THR A 9 -2.38 -0.66 19.00
N VAL A 10 -3.36 0.21 19.16
CA VAL A 10 -4.68 0.09 18.50
C VAL A 10 -4.55 0.23 17.00
N LYS A 11 -3.85 1.26 16.52
CA LYS A 11 -3.63 1.52 15.09
C LYS A 11 -2.92 0.36 14.41
N ARG A 12 -1.83 -0.16 15.01
CA ARG A 12 -1.10 -1.34 14.51
C ARG A 12 -1.95 -2.61 14.56
N GLY A 13 -2.78 -2.77 15.60
CA GLY A 13 -3.75 -3.86 15.71
C GLY A 13 -4.78 -3.84 14.59
N MET A 14 -5.35 -2.68 14.27
CA MET A 14 -6.24 -2.51 13.12
C MET A 14 -5.55 -2.90 11.81
N ALA A 15 -4.33 -2.43 11.57
CA ALA A 15 -3.55 -2.78 10.39
C ALA A 15 -3.25 -4.29 10.31
N GLN A 16 -2.94 -4.92 11.44
CA GLN A 16 -2.67 -6.36 11.53
C GLN A 16 -3.90 -7.21 11.15
N MET A 17 -5.13 -6.71 11.37
CA MET A 17 -6.37 -7.40 10.97
C MET A 17 -6.52 -7.52 9.45
N GLN A 18 -5.83 -6.70 8.67
CA GLN A 18 -5.87 -6.74 7.20
C GLN A 18 -4.92 -7.80 6.60
N LYS A 19 -4.04 -8.38 7.43
CA LYS A 19 -3.00 -9.32 6.97
C LYS A 19 -3.59 -10.53 6.25
N GLY A 20 -2.95 -10.91 5.15
CA GLY A 20 -3.36 -12.02 4.29
C GLY A 20 -4.43 -11.63 3.25
N GLY A 21 -4.90 -10.39 3.27
CA GLY A 21 -5.99 -9.93 2.43
C GLY A 21 -5.55 -9.06 1.23
N VAL A 22 -6.56 -8.71 0.46
CA VAL A 22 -6.45 -7.80 -0.70
C VAL A 22 -7.20 -6.51 -0.36
N ILE A 23 -6.52 -5.37 -0.52
CA ILE A 23 -7.11 -4.05 -0.45
C ILE A 23 -7.26 -3.55 -1.88
N MET A 24 -8.47 -3.13 -2.27
CA MET A 24 -8.76 -2.75 -3.66
C MET A 24 -8.98 -1.24 -3.78
N ASP A 25 -8.26 -0.60 -4.71
CA ASP A 25 -8.51 0.80 -5.08
C ASP A 25 -9.81 0.90 -5.88
N VAL A 26 -10.73 1.76 -5.45
CA VAL A 26 -12.06 1.94 -6.04
C VAL A 26 -12.37 3.41 -6.26
N ILE A 27 -13.16 3.74 -7.29
CA ILE A 27 -13.49 5.14 -7.64
C ILE A 27 -14.99 5.47 -7.49
N ASN A 28 -15.80 4.49 -7.13
CA ASN A 28 -17.24 4.64 -6.91
C ASN A 28 -17.83 3.48 -6.09
N ALA A 29 -19.09 3.62 -5.71
CA ALA A 29 -19.83 2.62 -4.93
C ALA A 29 -19.97 1.26 -5.62
N GLU A 30 -20.08 1.22 -6.95
CA GLU A 30 -20.21 -0.03 -7.72
C GLU A 30 -18.92 -0.86 -7.62
N GLN A 31 -17.77 -0.24 -7.86
CA GLN A 31 -16.48 -0.91 -7.70
C GLN A 31 -16.23 -1.36 -6.25
N ALA A 32 -16.65 -0.56 -5.27
CA ALA A 32 -16.56 -0.95 -3.86
C ALA A 32 -17.35 -2.21 -3.54
N LYS A 33 -18.58 -2.33 -4.05
CA LYS A 33 -19.41 -3.53 -3.91
C LYS A 33 -18.80 -4.75 -4.59
N ILE A 34 -18.23 -4.59 -5.78
CA ILE A 34 -17.49 -5.66 -6.48
C ILE A 34 -16.32 -6.12 -5.63
N ALA A 35 -15.55 -5.20 -5.06
CA ALA A 35 -14.41 -5.51 -4.20
C ALA A 35 -14.86 -6.31 -2.96
N GLU A 36 -15.87 -5.85 -2.23
CA GLU A 36 -16.41 -6.53 -1.05
C GLU A 36 -16.96 -7.92 -1.40
N ALA A 37 -17.78 -8.03 -2.46
CA ALA A 37 -18.33 -9.30 -2.93
C ALA A 37 -17.25 -10.30 -3.37
N SER A 38 -16.09 -9.82 -3.82
CA SER A 38 -14.94 -10.64 -4.20
C SER A 38 -14.08 -11.07 -3.01
N GLY A 39 -14.35 -10.57 -1.80
CA GLY A 39 -13.63 -10.90 -0.58
C GLY A 39 -12.45 -9.98 -0.26
N ALA A 40 -12.46 -8.75 -0.75
CA ALA A 40 -11.50 -7.73 -0.30
C ALA A 40 -11.64 -7.51 1.22
N VAL A 41 -10.52 -7.28 1.90
CA VAL A 41 -10.51 -6.99 3.34
C VAL A 41 -10.72 -5.52 3.64
N ALA A 42 -10.48 -4.65 2.67
CA ALA A 42 -10.75 -3.22 2.72
C ALA A 42 -10.79 -2.65 1.30
N VAL A 43 -11.31 -1.45 1.15
CA VAL A 43 -11.23 -0.67 -0.10
C VAL A 43 -10.49 0.65 0.13
N MET A 44 -9.85 1.15 -0.93
CA MET A 44 -9.19 2.46 -0.96
C MET A 44 -9.95 3.37 -1.90
N ALA A 45 -10.63 4.37 -1.36
CA ALA A 45 -11.39 5.35 -2.15
C ALA A 45 -10.47 6.33 -2.87
N LEU A 46 -10.65 6.47 -4.17
CA LEU A 46 -9.89 7.35 -5.07
C LEU A 46 -10.84 8.10 -6.00
N GLU A 47 -10.41 9.27 -6.46
CA GLU A 47 -11.10 9.95 -7.59
C GLU A 47 -10.79 9.24 -8.92
N ARG A 48 -9.55 8.78 -9.09
CA ARG A 48 -9.05 8.09 -10.29
C ARG A 48 -8.06 7.00 -9.90
N VAL A 49 -8.13 5.86 -10.57
CA VAL A 49 -7.12 4.81 -10.38
C VAL A 49 -5.74 5.27 -10.89
N PRO A 50 -4.63 4.71 -10.38
CA PRO A 50 -3.29 5.18 -10.73
C PRO A 50 -2.98 5.26 -12.22
N SER A 51 -3.50 4.33 -13.04
CA SER A 51 -3.33 4.38 -14.51
C SER A 51 -3.98 5.60 -15.13
N ASP A 52 -5.14 6.04 -14.64
CA ASP A 52 -5.83 7.22 -15.13
C ASP A 52 -5.15 8.52 -14.67
N ILE A 53 -4.62 8.55 -13.43
CA ILE A 53 -3.80 9.67 -12.95
C ILE A 53 -2.58 9.85 -13.87
N ARG A 54 -1.92 8.74 -14.20
CA ARG A 54 -0.77 8.72 -15.11
C ARG A 54 -1.14 9.24 -16.51
N ALA A 55 -2.25 8.76 -17.08
CA ALA A 55 -2.73 9.17 -18.39
C ALA A 55 -3.15 10.65 -18.45
N ALA A 56 -3.65 11.20 -17.35
CA ALA A 56 -4.08 12.59 -17.28
C ALA A 56 -2.92 13.60 -17.19
N GLY A 57 -1.70 13.16 -16.82
CA GLY A 57 -0.47 13.97 -16.82
C GLY A 57 -0.49 15.22 -15.92
N GLY A 58 -1.40 15.29 -14.95
CA GLY A 58 -1.61 16.47 -14.14
C GLY A 58 -1.43 16.25 -12.63
N VAL A 59 -1.84 17.25 -11.86
CA VAL A 59 -1.84 17.20 -10.40
C VAL A 59 -3.00 16.31 -9.94
N ALA A 60 -2.67 15.29 -9.13
CA ALA A 60 -3.63 14.44 -8.45
C ALA A 60 -3.73 14.83 -6.97
N ARG A 61 -4.96 14.93 -6.45
CA ARG A 61 -5.28 15.38 -5.09
C ARG A 61 -6.13 14.34 -4.37
N MET A 62 -6.43 14.61 -3.10
CA MET A 62 -7.46 13.89 -2.34
C MET A 62 -8.75 13.78 -3.17
N ALA A 63 -9.43 12.64 -3.11
CA ALA A 63 -10.73 12.45 -3.76
C ALA A 63 -11.78 13.44 -3.23
N ASP A 64 -12.76 13.77 -4.08
CA ASP A 64 -13.93 14.54 -3.62
C ASP A 64 -14.55 13.81 -2.41
N PRO A 65 -14.80 14.51 -1.30
CA PRO A 65 -15.43 13.92 -0.11
C PRO A 65 -16.70 13.13 -0.41
N ARG A 66 -17.50 13.54 -1.38
CA ARG A 66 -18.71 12.80 -1.79
C ARG A 66 -18.40 11.40 -2.29
N ILE A 67 -17.30 11.22 -3.03
CA ILE A 67 -16.88 9.88 -3.51
C ILE A 67 -16.53 9.01 -2.31
N VAL A 68 -15.79 9.56 -1.35
CA VAL A 68 -15.40 8.84 -0.13
C VAL A 68 -16.66 8.44 0.68
N GLU A 69 -17.61 9.35 0.88
CA GLU A 69 -18.88 9.09 1.55
C GLU A 69 -19.72 8.02 0.82
N GLU A 70 -19.82 8.11 -0.51
CA GLU A 70 -20.54 7.12 -1.33
C GLU A 70 -19.93 5.73 -1.18
N VAL A 71 -18.60 5.61 -1.15
CA VAL A 71 -17.90 4.34 -0.93
C VAL A 71 -18.14 3.84 0.50
N MET A 72 -18.01 4.69 1.52
CA MET A 72 -18.27 4.33 2.93
C MET A 72 -19.70 3.83 3.14
N ASN A 73 -20.68 4.42 2.47
CA ASN A 73 -22.08 4.01 2.56
C ASN A 73 -22.40 2.73 1.75
N ALA A 74 -21.50 2.32 0.84
CA ALA A 74 -21.76 1.20 -0.07
C ALA A 74 -21.30 -0.16 0.46
N VAL A 75 -20.35 -0.19 1.40
CA VAL A 75 -19.70 -1.42 1.89
C VAL A 75 -19.65 -1.47 3.41
N SER A 76 -19.48 -2.68 3.96
CA SER A 76 -19.31 -2.93 5.39
C SER A 76 -17.86 -3.17 5.80
N ILE A 77 -16.97 -3.38 4.84
CA ILE A 77 -15.53 -3.52 5.07
C ILE A 77 -14.87 -2.14 5.25
N PRO A 78 -13.71 -2.08 5.91
CA PRO A 78 -12.99 -0.82 6.13
C PRO A 78 -12.74 -0.02 4.85
N VAL A 79 -12.88 1.30 4.95
CA VAL A 79 -12.64 2.25 3.87
C VAL A 79 -11.42 3.09 4.18
N MET A 80 -10.46 3.07 3.28
CA MET A 80 -9.25 3.90 3.30
C MET A 80 -9.39 5.03 2.29
N ALA A 81 -8.70 6.14 2.51
CA ALA A 81 -8.61 7.22 1.52
C ALA A 81 -7.20 7.81 1.47
N LYS A 82 -6.83 8.41 0.32
CA LYS A 82 -5.48 8.96 0.11
C LYS A 82 -5.42 10.45 0.39
N ALA A 83 -4.39 10.87 1.12
CA ALA A 83 -3.95 12.25 1.25
C ALA A 83 -2.61 12.45 0.54
N ARG A 84 -2.34 13.65 0.06
CA ARG A 84 -1.05 14.02 -0.50
C ARG A 84 0.03 14.01 0.58
N ILE A 85 1.25 13.64 0.22
CA ILE A 85 2.40 13.69 1.11
C ILE A 85 2.55 15.13 1.68
N GLY A 86 2.65 15.23 3.01
CA GLY A 86 2.79 16.49 3.73
C GLY A 86 1.52 17.33 3.87
N HIS A 87 0.39 16.90 3.28
CA HIS A 87 -0.84 17.70 3.32
C HIS A 87 -1.69 17.40 4.56
N ILE A 88 -1.30 17.99 5.69
CA ILE A 88 -1.95 17.75 6.99
C ILE A 88 -3.46 18.06 6.97
N VAL A 89 -3.90 19.07 6.20
CA VAL A 89 -5.32 19.47 6.16
C VAL A 89 -6.17 18.43 5.43
N GLU A 90 -5.70 17.85 4.32
CA GLU A 90 -6.40 16.74 3.66
C GLU A 90 -6.58 15.57 4.63
N SER A 91 -5.54 15.21 5.40
CA SER A 91 -5.63 14.14 6.39
C SER A 91 -6.61 14.45 7.52
N ARG A 92 -6.69 15.71 7.98
CA ARG A 92 -7.68 16.13 8.97
C ARG A 92 -9.11 16.09 8.44
N VAL A 93 -9.31 16.43 7.16
CA VAL A 93 -10.61 16.28 6.49
C VAL A 93 -11.02 14.82 6.47
N LEU A 94 -10.14 13.91 6.00
CA LEU A 94 -10.43 12.48 5.94
C LEU A 94 -10.69 11.88 7.34
N GLU A 95 -9.89 12.26 8.35
CA GLU A 95 -10.13 11.84 9.74
C GLU A 95 -11.50 12.31 10.24
N SER A 96 -11.91 13.56 9.93
CA SER A 96 -13.23 14.10 10.34
C SER A 96 -14.40 13.41 9.65
N MET A 97 -14.18 12.84 8.47
CA MET A 97 -15.19 12.05 7.76
C MET A 97 -15.35 10.64 8.34
N GLY A 98 -14.40 10.18 9.17
CA GLY A 98 -14.45 8.88 9.82
C GLY A 98 -13.96 7.73 8.93
N VAL A 99 -13.04 7.99 8.00
CA VAL A 99 -12.38 6.90 7.27
C VAL A 99 -11.58 6.00 8.23
N ASP A 100 -11.47 4.72 7.91
CA ASP A 100 -10.80 3.75 8.78
C ASP A 100 -9.28 3.84 8.72
N TYR A 101 -8.71 4.29 7.57
CA TYR A 101 -7.28 4.51 7.36
C TYR A 101 -7.04 5.67 6.41
N ILE A 102 -5.89 6.34 6.58
CA ILE A 102 -5.41 7.35 5.64
C ILE A 102 -4.11 6.84 5.00
N ASP A 103 -4.03 6.84 3.67
CA ASP A 103 -2.79 6.57 2.94
C ASP A 103 -2.14 7.90 2.54
N GLU A 104 -1.06 8.28 3.24
CA GLU A 104 -0.19 9.39 2.81
C GLU A 104 0.63 8.89 1.61
N SER A 105 0.21 9.29 0.41
CA SER A 105 0.50 8.55 -0.80
C SER A 105 1.26 9.34 -1.86
N GLU A 106 2.34 8.73 -2.36
CA GLU A 106 3.10 9.16 -3.54
C GLU A 106 2.31 9.04 -4.85
N VAL A 107 1.20 8.30 -4.88
CA VAL A 107 0.29 8.22 -6.03
C VAL A 107 -0.31 9.58 -6.34
N LEU A 108 -0.61 10.36 -5.31
CA LEU A 108 -1.02 11.76 -5.44
C LEU A 108 0.21 12.66 -5.60
N THR A 109 -0.02 13.87 -6.08
CA THR A 109 1.06 14.86 -6.20
C THR A 109 1.43 15.37 -4.81
N PRO A 110 2.69 15.28 -4.36
CA PRO A 110 3.10 15.78 -3.05
C PRO A 110 2.73 17.25 -2.84
N ALA A 111 2.32 17.60 -1.64
CA ALA A 111 2.12 18.98 -1.21
C ALA A 111 3.37 19.53 -0.51
N ASP A 112 4.21 18.65 0.00
CA ASP A 112 5.48 18.97 0.63
C ASP A 112 6.56 18.00 0.09
N GLU A 113 7.72 18.54 -0.27
CA GLU A 113 8.85 17.75 -0.80
C GLU A 113 9.83 17.32 0.31
N GLU A 114 9.77 17.93 1.50
CA GLU A 114 10.68 17.68 2.61
C GLU A 114 10.00 16.91 3.75
N TYR A 115 8.76 17.27 4.10
CA TYR A 115 8.12 16.77 5.30
C TYR A 115 6.97 15.83 4.99
N HIS A 116 6.96 14.71 5.72
CA HIS A 116 5.79 13.84 5.85
C HIS A 116 4.97 14.24 7.08
N ILE A 117 3.70 13.86 7.06
CA ILE A 117 2.78 14.11 8.19
C ILE A 117 3.27 13.35 9.42
N LEU A 118 3.25 13.98 10.59
CA LEU A 118 3.44 13.32 11.88
C LEU A 118 2.15 12.59 12.25
N LYS A 119 2.13 11.27 12.05
CA LYS A 119 0.92 10.42 12.18
C LYS A 119 0.53 10.14 13.63
N SER A 120 1.45 10.39 14.58
CA SER A 120 1.15 10.33 16.01
C SER A 120 0.08 11.31 16.46
N ASP A 121 -0.12 12.41 15.72
CA ASP A 121 -1.09 13.44 16.02
C ASP A 121 -2.53 13.08 15.63
N PHE A 122 -2.72 11.92 14.98
CA PHE A 122 -4.00 11.44 14.49
C PHE A 122 -4.48 10.22 15.28
N THR A 123 -5.79 10.04 15.36
CA THR A 123 -6.41 8.85 15.96
C THR A 123 -6.55 7.71 14.95
N VAL A 124 -6.67 8.03 13.66
CA VAL A 124 -6.79 7.09 12.57
C VAL A 124 -5.40 6.51 12.18
N PRO A 125 -5.30 5.20 11.84
CA PRO A 125 -4.06 4.61 11.36
C PRO A 125 -3.67 5.10 9.97
N PHE A 126 -2.35 5.21 9.72
CA PHE A 126 -1.80 5.62 8.44
C PHE A 126 -1.12 4.47 7.71
N VAL A 127 -1.31 4.47 6.39
CA VAL A 127 -0.58 3.66 5.41
C VAL A 127 0.45 4.55 4.71
N CYS A 128 1.65 4.03 4.46
CA CYS A 128 2.69 4.73 3.70
C CYS A 128 3.43 3.80 2.75
N GLY A 129 3.87 4.33 1.61
CA GLY A 129 4.74 3.62 0.68
C GLY A 129 6.21 3.62 1.14
N CYS A 130 6.95 2.56 0.81
CA CYS A 130 8.40 2.50 0.99
C CYS A 130 9.08 1.71 -0.14
N ARG A 131 10.36 2.01 -0.38
CA ARG A 131 11.21 1.35 -1.38
C ARG A 131 12.31 0.51 -0.73
N ASP A 132 12.65 0.82 0.52
CA ASP A 132 13.70 0.14 1.28
C ASP A 132 13.48 0.30 2.80
N LEU A 133 14.39 -0.31 3.58
CA LEU A 133 14.28 -0.34 5.04
C LEU A 133 14.48 1.05 5.68
N GLY A 134 15.28 1.90 5.09
CA GLY A 134 15.49 3.27 5.58
C GLY A 134 14.21 4.08 5.50
N GLU A 135 13.57 4.09 4.33
CA GLU A 135 12.28 4.75 4.12
C GLU A 135 11.19 4.13 5.00
N ALA A 136 11.10 2.78 5.03
CA ALA A 136 10.17 2.05 5.89
C ALA A 136 10.31 2.48 7.36
N SER A 137 11.53 2.53 7.86
CA SER A 137 11.83 2.90 9.26
C SER A 137 11.47 4.36 9.56
N ARG A 138 11.69 5.28 8.63
CA ARG A 138 11.27 6.68 8.80
C ARG A 138 9.74 6.80 8.89
N ARG A 139 9.01 6.14 7.96
CA ARG A 139 7.52 6.15 8.00
C ARG A 139 6.99 5.57 9.31
N ILE A 140 7.59 4.48 9.82
CA ILE A 140 7.22 3.90 11.12
C ILE A 140 7.55 4.90 12.25
N GLY A 141 8.71 5.54 12.21
CA GLY A 141 9.11 6.56 13.19
C GLY A 141 8.17 7.77 13.23
N GLU A 142 7.54 8.11 12.12
CA GLU A 142 6.49 9.14 12.04
C GLU A 142 5.12 8.65 12.52
N GLY A 143 4.95 7.36 12.82
CA GLY A 143 3.73 6.75 13.32
C GLY A 143 2.88 6.00 12.29
N ALA A 144 3.43 5.62 11.14
CA ALA A 144 2.74 4.74 10.19
C ALA A 144 2.44 3.39 10.83
N SER A 145 1.22 2.89 10.62
CA SER A 145 0.73 1.62 11.19
C SER A 145 0.72 0.49 10.17
N MET A 146 0.80 0.82 8.89
CA MET A 146 0.89 -0.08 7.75
C MET A 146 1.87 0.50 6.74
N LEU A 147 2.67 -0.37 6.15
CA LEU A 147 3.51 -0.03 5.00
C LEU A 147 3.03 -0.78 3.76
N ARG A 148 3.42 -0.27 2.61
CA ARG A 148 3.31 -0.96 1.34
C ARG A 148 4.54 -0.67 0.47
N THR A 149 4.84 -1.55 -0.47
CA THR A 149 5.82 -1.19 -1.50
C THR A 149 5.26 -0.02 -2.32
N LYS A 150 6.11 0.91 -2.75
CA LYS A 150 5.70 1.92 -3.72
C LYS A 150 5.39 1.26 -5.07
N GLY A 151 6.24 0.34 -5.52
CA GLY A 151 6.14 -0.22 -6.86
C GLY A 151 6.16 0.89 -7.91
N GLU A 152 5.50 0.67 -9.04
CA GLU A 152 5.19 1.75 -9.98
C GLU A 152 3.70 1.68 -10.33
N PRO A 153 2.85 2.43 -9.61
CA PRO A 153 1.39 2.32 -9.70
C PRO A 153 0.86 2.63 -11.10
N GLY A 154 -0.17 1.89 -11.51
CA GLY A 154 -0.84 2.11 -12.79
C GLY A 154 -0.11 1.59 -14.02
N THR A 155 0.99 0.85 -13.85
CA THR A 155 1.77 0.29 -14.96
C THR A 155 1.41 -1.14 -15.32
N GLY A 156 0.76 -1.90 -14.42
CA GLY A 156 0.55 -3.34 -14.62
C GLY A 156 1.87 -4.12 -14.76
N ASN A 157 2.97 -3.57 -14.24
CA ASN A 157 4.30 -4.16 -14.26
C ASN A 157 4.83 -4.24 -12.83
N ILE A 158 4.97 -5.45 -12.33
CA ILE A 158 5.28 -5.74 -10.93
C ILE A 158 6.76 -5.57 -10.56
N VAL A 159 7.65 -5.35 -11.53
CA VAL A 159 9.11 -5.40 -11.33
C VAL A 159 9.60 -4.49 -10.20
N GLU A 160 9.06 -3.28 -10.05
CA GLU A 160 9.47 -2.36 -8.98
C GLU A 160 8.96 -2.81 -7.61
N ALA A 161 7.72 -3.32 -7.51
CA ALA A 161 7.20 -3.87 -6.27
C ALA A 161 8.04 -5.07 -5.78
N VAL A 162 8.43 -5.95 -6.69
CA VAL A 162 9.36 -7.07 -6.41
C VAL A 162 10.71 -6.55 -5.92
N ARG A 163 11.27 -5.54 -6.60
CA ARG A 163 12.55 -4.93 -6.22
C ARG A 163 12.49 -4.35 -4.80
N HIS A 164 11.45 -3.59 -4.49
CA HIS A 164 11.26 -2.97 -3.17
C HIS A 164 11.08 -4.03 -2.07
N MET A 165 10.21 -5.02 -2.29
CA MET A 165 10.00 -6.09 -1.32
C MET A 165 11.29 -6.86 -1.04
N ARG A 166 12.00 -7.29 -2.09
CA ARG A 166 13.29 -7.98 -1.94
C ARG A 166 14.32 -7.13 -1.23
N LYS A 167 14.37 -5.82 -1.51
CA LYS A 167 15.30 -4.89 -0.85
C LYS A 167 15.01 -4.79 0.64
N VAL A 168 13.76 -4.56 1.03
CA VAL A 168 13.35 -4.51 2.45
C VAL A 168 13.69 -5.82 3.15
N GLN A 169 13.28 -6.97 2.59
CA GLN A 169 13.54 -8.28 3.20
C GLN A 169 15.04 -8.59 3.33
N SER A 170 15.86 -8.23 2.34
CA SER A 170 17.32 -8.45 2.41
C SER A 170 17.97 -7.55 3.46
N GLN A 171 17.53 -6.30 3.58
CA GLN A 171 18.03 -5.36 4.58
C GLN A 171 17.61 -5.77 6.01
N ILE A 172 16.40 -6.30 6.21
CA ILE A 172 15.98 -6.88 7.49
C ILE A 172 16.92 -8.01 7.89
N ARG A 173 17.20 -8.96 6.98
CA ARG A 173 18.14 -10.06 7.28
C ARG A 173 19.55 -9.54 7.61
N LYS A 174 20.04 -8.53 6.89
CA LYS A 174 21.33 -7.89 7.16
C LYS A 174 21.36 -7.28 8.57
N VAL A 175 20.34 -6.49 8.93
CA VAL A 175 20.22 -5.83 10.23
C VAL A 175 20.15 -6.85 11.38
N SER A 176 19.47 -7.98 11.17
CA SER A 176 19.26 -9.00 12.21
C SER A 176 20.55 -9.67 12.70
N ILE A 177 21.64 -9.62 11.92
CA ILE A 177 22.94 -10.25 12.27
C ILE A 177 24.03 -9.24 12.64
N MET A 178 23.75 -7.93 12.58
CA MET A 178 24.72 -6.88 12.93
C MET A 178 25.00 -6.82 14.43
N SER A 179 26.21 -6.40 14.81
CA SER A 179 26.51 -5.93 16.18
C SER A 179 25.80 -4.59 16.46
N ASP A 180 25.82 -4.10 17.69
CA ASP A 180 25.10 -2.86 18.03
C ASP A 180 25.81 -1.61 17.48
N ASP A 181 27.15 -1.64 17.42
CA ASP A 181 27.95 -0.57 16.80
C ASP A 181 27.81 -0.53 15.28
N GLU A 182 27.74 -1.70 14.60
CA GLU A 182 27.42 -1.80 13.18
C GLU A 182 26.01 -1.27 12.90
N LEU A 183 25.05 -1.59 13.77
CA LEU A 183 23.67 -1.16 13.64
C LEU A 183 23.53 0.37 13.71
N MET A 184 24.31 1.03 14.59
CA MET A 184 24.35 2.49 14.69
C MET A 184 24.88 3.11 13.39
N THR A 185 25.91 2.51 12.82
CA THR A 185 26.45 2.95 11.53
C THR A 185 25.47 2.75 10.38
N GLU A 186 24.78 1.59 10.35
CA GLU A 186 23.77 1.32 9.33
C GLU A 186 22.58 2.28 9.45
N ALA A 187 22.12 2.60 10.67
CA ALA A 187 21.06 3.59 10.90
C ALA A 187 21.38 4.93 10.25
N LYS A 188 22.61 5.41 10.43
CA LYS A 188 23.11 6.62 9.76
C LYS A 188 23.10 6.47 8.24
N ASN A 189 23.62 5.36 7.72
CA ASN A 189 23.83 5.16 6.28
C ASN A 189 22.50 5.11 5.49
N ILE A 190 21.45 4.50 6.08
CA ILE A 190 20.13 4.38 5.42
C ILE A 190 19.14 5.44 5.91
N GLY A 191 19.56 6.37 6.78
CA GLY A 191 18.70 7.42 7.32
C GLY A 191 17.52 6.87 8.13
N ALA A 192 17.73 5.78 8.89
CA ALA A 192 16.69 5.14 9.69
C ALA A 192 16.76 5.58 11.16
N PRO A 193 15.63 5.76 11.86
CA PRO A 193 15.60 5.91 13.30
C PRO A 193 16.21 4.67 13.98
N TYR A 194 17.23 4.87 14.83
CA TYR A 194 18.00 3.79 15.45
C TYR A 194 17.11 2.82 16.25
N GLU A 195 16.15 3.34 17.02
CA GLU A 195 15.26 2.52 17.86
C GLU A 195 14.40 1.56 17.02
N ILE A 196 13.97 1.99 15.83
CA ILE A 196 13.23 1.12 14.92
C ILE A 196 14.14 0.00 14.41
N LEU A 197 15.39 0.29 14.05
CA LEU A 197 16.33 -0.76 13.63
C LEU A 197 16.67 -1.73 14.78
N ARG A 198 16.78 -1.25 16.02
CA ARG A 198 16.94 -2.12 17.20
C ARG A 198 15.78 -3.08 17.37
N GLU A 199 14.54 -2.59 17.20
CA GLU A 199 13.36 -3.43 17.23
C GLU A 199 13.38 -4.49 16.13
N ILE A 200 13.72 -4.09 14.91
CA ILE A 200 13.84 -4.99 13.75
C ILE A 200 14.94 -6.03 13.97
N LYS A 201 16.10 -5.63 14.48
CA LYS A 201 17.18 -6.57 14.85
C LYS A 201 16.70 -7.62 15.84
N ARG A 202 16.01 -7.20 16.90
CA ARG A 202 15.51 -8.07 17.95
C ARG A 202 14.41 -9.04 17.47
N THR A 203 13.55 -8.60 16.56
CA THR A 203 12.36 -9.35 16.14
C THR A 203 12.52 -10.08 14.81
N GLY A 204 13.51 -9.71 14.01
CA GLY A 204 13.72 -10.22 12.66
C GLY A 204 12.66 -9.76 11.63
N LYS A 205 11.84 -8.77 11.97
CA LYS A 205 10.73 -8.29 11.13
C LYS A 205 10.40 -6.81 11.38
N LEU A 206 9.67 -6.20 10.47
CA LEU A 206 9.09 -4.88 10.68
C LEU A 206 8.08 -4.90 11.84
N PRO A 207 7.98 -3.82 12.64
CA PRO A 207 6.98 -3.71 13.71
C PRO A 207 5.55 -3.46 13.22
N VAL A 208 5.35 -3.27 11.93
CA VAL A 208 4.06 -3.07 11.26
C VAL A 208 3.97 -3.97 10.03
N VAL A 209 2.75 -4.24 9.56
CA VAL A 209 2.53 -5.01 8.33
C VAL A 209 3.06 -4.26 7.11
N ASN A 210 3.58 -5.02 6.14
CA ASN A 210 4.10 -4.50 4.87
C ASN A 210 3.45 -5.20 3.69
N PHE A 211 2.55 -4.52 3.03
CA PHE A 211 1.81 -5.01 1.87
C PHE A 211 2.58 -4.79 0.57
N ALA A 212 2.23 -5.52 -0.46
CA ALA A 212 2.71 -5.26 -1.81
C ALA A 212 1.74 -4.35 -2.56
N ALA A 213 2.27 -3.33 -3.24
CA ALA A 213 1.52 -2.43 -4.09
C ALA A 213 2.35 -2.03 -5.31
N GLY A 214 1.66 -1.60 -6.38
CA GLY A 214 2.28 -1.03 -7.57
C GLY A 214 2.63 -2.05 -8.64
N GLY A 215 1.71 -2.27 -9.58
CA GLY A 215 1.94 -3.09 -10.77
C GLY A 215 1.36 -4.50 -10.74
N ILE A 216 0.67 -4.91 -9.69
CA ILE A 216 -0.03 -6.21 -9.64
C ILE A 216 -1.18 -6.20 -10.65
N ALA A 217 -1.17 -7.15 -11.58
CA ALA A 217 -2.16 -7.25 -12.66
C ALA A 217 -2.74 -8.65 -12.85
N THR A 218 -2.16 -9.69 -12.24
CA THR A 218 -2.57 -11.08 -12.40
C THR A 218 -2.62 -11.81 -11.05
N PRO A 219 -3.35 -12.93 -10.94
CA PRO A 219 -3.31 -13.80 -9.75
C PRO A 219 -1.91 -14.27 -9.40
N ALA A 220 -1.09 -14.60 -10.41
CA ALA A 220 0.28 -15.04 -10.21
C ALA A 220 1.19 -13.91 -9.66
N ASP A 221 0.96 -12.65 -10.03
CA ASP A 221 1.67 -11.51 -9.46
C ASP A 221 1.38 -11.37 -7.96
N ALA A 222 0.10 -11.50 -7.56
CA ALA A 222 -0.31 -11.44 -6.17
C ALA A 222 0.34 -12.56 -5.34
N ALA A 223 0.28 -13.80 -5.84
CA ALA A 223 0.93 -14.94 -5.20
C ALA A 223 2.45 -14.76 -5.08
N LEU A 224 3.12 -14.26 -6.12
CA LEU A 224 4.56 -13.96 -6.08
C LEU A 224 4.88 -12.98 -4.94
N MET A 225 4.10 -11.92 -4.78
CA MET A 225 4.38 -10.94 -3.73
C MET A 225 4.20 -11.54 -2.34
N MET A 226 3.21 -12.41 -2.14
CA MET A 226 3.01 -13.12 -0.87
C MET A 226 4.18 -14.07 -0.59
N GLU A 227 4.69 -14.80 -1.57
CA GLU A 227 5.89 -15.65 -1.41
C GLU A 227 7.16 -14.85 -1.09
N LEU A 228 7.25 -13.62 -1.58
CA LEU A 228 8.36 -12.71 -1.26
C LEU A 228 8.26 -12.10 0.13
N GLY A 229 7.20 -12.41 0.89
CA GLY A 229 7.02 -12.00 2.28
C GLY A 229 6.17 -10.76 2.46
N ALA A 230 5.30 -10.42 1.51
CA ALA A 230 4.27 -9.43 1.74
C ALA A 230 3.23 -9.94 2.75
N ASP A 231 2.67 -9.02 3.53
CA ASP A 231 1.59 -9.31 4.48
C ASP A 231 0.19 -9.24 3.85
N GLY A 232 0.09 -8.91 2.59
CA GLY A 232 -1.11 -8.76 1.76
C GLY A 232 -0.80 -7.93 0.53
N VAL A 233 -1.81 -7.60 -0.27
CA VAL A 233 -1.62 -6.85 -1.51
C VAL A 233 -2.61 -5.70 -1.66
N PHE A 234 -2.18 -4.60 -2.28
CA PHE A 234 -3.02 -3.53 -2.80
C PHE A 234 -3.13 -3.68 -4.32
N VAL A 235 -4.33 -3.65 -4.85
CA VAL A 235 -4.57 -3.77 -6.30
C VAL A 235 -5.64 -2.76 -6.73
N GLY A 236 -5.35 -1.96 -7.73
CA GLY A 236 -6.28 -0.98 -8.27
C GLY A 236 -6.50 -1.17 -9.76
N SER A 237 -5.69 -0.51 -10.57
CA SER A 237 -5.79 -0.58 -12.04
C SER A 237 -5.75 -2.01 -12.57
N GLY A 238 -5.02 -2.91 -11.93
CA GLY A 238 -4.92 -4.32 -12.33
C GLY A 238 -6.26 -5.03 -12.37
N ILE A 239 -7.20 -4.66 -11.50
CA ILE A 239 -8.56 -5.21 -11.46
C ILE A 239 -9.48 -4.41 -12.39
N PHE A 240 -9.66 -3.11 -12.11
CA PHE A 240 -10.71 -2.31 -12.74
C PHE A 240 -10.39 -1.83 -14.18
N LYS A 241 -9.18 -2.07 -14.68
CA LYS A 241 -8.78 -1.89 -16.09
C LYS A 241 -8.60 -3.21 -16.85
N SER A 242 -8.93 -4.34 -16.22
CA SER A 242 -9.00 -5.64 -16.88
C SER A 242 -10.30 -5.80 -17.67
N GLU A 243 -10.37 -6.82 -18.51
CA GLU A 243 -11.56 -7.14 -19.31
C GLU A 243 -12.74 -7.59 -18.43
N ASN A 244 -12.47 -8.28 -17.32
CA ASN A 244 -13.48 -8.83 -16.41
C ASN A 244 -13.14 -8.52 -14.94
N PRO A 245 -13.42 -7.30 -14.43
CA PRO A 245 -13.01 -6.87 -13.10
C PRO A 245 -13.46 -7.80 -11.96
N GLU A 246 -14.68 -8.30 -11.98
CA GLU A 246 -15.21 -9.22 -10.95
C GLU A 246 -14.43 -10.55 -10.90
N LYS A 247 -14.14 -11.14 -12.07
CA LYS A 247 -13.35 -12.37 -12.17
C LYS A 247 -11.93 -12.15 -11.71
N PHE A 248 -11.29 -11.04 -12.12
CA PHE A 248 -9.94 -10.69 -11.70
C PHE A 248 -9.87 -10.42 -10.19
N ALA A 249 -10.83 -9.68 -9.63
CA ALA A 249 -10.91 -9.41 -8.21
C ALA A 249 -10.97 -10.71 -7.39
N SER A 250 -11.92 -11.60 -7.71
CA SER A 250 -12.08 -12.89 -7.03
C SER A 250 -10.83 -13.77 -7.19
N ALA A 251 -10.26 -13.85 -8.39
CA ALA A 251 -9.06 -14.65 -8.65
C ALA A 251 -7.84 -14.14 -7.88
N ILE A 252 -7.65 -12.82 -7.78
CA ILE A 252 -6.55 -12.20 -7.04
C ILE A 252 -6.72 -12.44 -5.52
N VAL A 253 -7.94 -12.31 -4.98
CA VAL A 253 -8.23 -12.63 -3.57
C VAL A 253 -7.86 -14.06 -3.24
N GLN A 254 -8.32 -15.03 -4.05
CA GLN A 254 -8.01 -16.44 -3.85
C GLN A 254 -6.51 -16.74 -3.98
N ALA A 255 -5.85 -16.17 -5.00
CA ALA A 255 -4.40 -16.33 -5.19
C ALA A 255 -3.57 -15.71 -4.07
N THR A 256 -4.05 -14.62 -3.45
CA THR A 256 -3.41 -14.03 -2.27
C THR A 256 -3.58 -14.92 -1.04
N THR A 257 -4.77 -15.47 -0.85
CA THR A 257 -5.09 -16.34 0.30
C THR A 257 -4.34 -17.69 0.22
N TYR A 258 -4.31 -18.29 -0.97
CA TYR A 258 -3.76 -19.62 -1.23
C TYR A 258 -2.50 -19.55 -2.11
N PHE A 259 -1.62 -18.61 -1.83
CA PHE A 259 -0.48 -18.27 -2.69
C PHE A 259 0.54 -19.40 -2.93
N THR A 260 0.50 -20.46 -2.15
CA THR A 260 1.34 -21.66 -2.33
C THR A 260 0.62 -22.81 -3.05
N ASP A 261 -0.67 -22.65 -3.40
CA ASP A 261 -1.42 -23.61 -4.19
C ASP A 261 -1.31 -23.28 -5.70
N TYR A 262 -0.23 -23.74 -6.33
CA TYR A 262 0.05 -23.43 -7.73
C TYR A 262 -0.97 -24.04 -8.72
N GLU A 263 -1.62 -25.16 -8.34
CA GLU A 263 -2.69 -25.73 -9.16
C GLU A 263 -3.93 -24.82 -9.14
N LEU A 264 -4.29 -24.31 -7.97
CA LEU A 264 -5.38 -23.34 -7.84
C LEU A 264 -5.04 -22.07 -8.63
N ILE A 265 -3.84 -21.51 -8.47
CA ILE A 265 -3.41 -20.30 -9.19
C ILE A 265 -3.49 -20.52 -10.70
N GLY A 266 -3.04 -21.70 -11.17
CA GLY A 266 -3.16 -22.08 -12.58
C GLY A 266 -4.61 -22.17 -13.06
N ARG A 267 -5.53 -22.71 -12.24
CA ARG A 267 -6.98 -22.72 -12.56
C ARG A 267 -7.57 -21.32 -12.58
N LEU A 268 -7.26 -20.50 -11.57
CA LEU A 268 -7.74 -19.12 -11.46
C LEU A 268 -7.27 -18.22 -12.61
N SER A 269 -6.13 -18.54 -13.22
CA SER A 269 -5.57 -17.77 -14.32
C SER A 269 -6.20 -18.13 -15.69
N LYS A 270 -7.07 -19.16 -15.74
CA LYS A 270 -7.76 -19.54 -16.97
C LYS A 270 -9.02 -18.67 -17.17
N GLU A 271 -9.28 -18.32 -18.43
CA GLU A 271 -10.53 -17.67 -18.84
C GLU A 271 -10.87 -16.36 -18.10
N LEU A 272 -9.86 -15.65 -17.60
CA LEU A 272 -10.04 -14.34 -16.99
C LEU A 272 -10.32 -13.25 -18.03
N GLY A 273 -9.92 -13.47 -19.29
CA GLY A 273 -9.83 -12.42 -20.29
C GLY A 273 -8.50 -11.68 -20.20
N SER A 274 -8.41 -10.57 -20.91
CA SER A 274 -7.19 -9.76 -20.97
C SER A 274 -6.95 -9.01 -19.65
N ALA A 275 -5.73 -9.13 -19.12
CA ALA A 275 -5.27 -8.27 -18.04
C ALA A 275 -5.20 -6.80 -18.51
N MET A 276 -5.06 -5.86 -17.57
CA MET A 276 -4.84 -4.46 -17.91
C MET A 276 -3.66 -4.30 -18.87
N LYS A 277 -3.74 -3.30 -19.75
CA LYS A 277 -2.61 -2.95 -20.63
C LYS A 277 -1.42 -2.48 -19.80
N GLY A 278 -0.30 -3.19 -19.92
CA GLY A 278 0.92 -2.87 -19.18
C GLY A 278 1.75 -1.76 -19.81
N ILE A 279 2.56 -1.11 -18.98
CA ILE A 279 3.56 -0.10 -19.39
C ILE A 279 4.94 -0.61 -18.97
N ASP A 280 5.89 -0.63 -19.90
CA ASP A 280 7.28 -0.91 -19.59
C ASP A 280 7.89 0.29 -18.84
N ILE A 281 8.24 0.06 -17.58
CA ILE A 281 8.76 1.10 -16.67
C ILE A 281 10.08 1.71 -17.20
N SER A 282 10.86 0.95 -17.96
CA SER A 282 12.11 1.45 -18.55
C SER A 282 11.87 2.61 -19.54
N LYS A 283 10.66 2.73 -20.06
CA LYS A 283 10.24 3.79 -20.99
C LYS A 283 9.73 5.05 -20.29
N LEU A 284 9.48 4.99 -18.97
CA LEU A 284 9.04 6.14 -18.19
C LEU A 284 10.22 7.06 -17.87
N ALA A 285 10.05 8.35 -18.17
CA ALA A 285 11.00 9.35 -17.71
C ALA A 285 11.04 9.39 -16.16
N PRO A 286 12.18 9.75 -15.55
CA PRO A 286 12.28 9.83 -14.08
C PRO A 286 11.17 10.67 -13.42
N ALA A 287 10.80 11.80 -14.03
CA ALA A 287 9.74 12.68 -13.53
C ALA A 287 8.32 12.06 -13.58
N GLU A 288 8.12 11.02 -14.38
CA GLU A 288 6.85 10.29 -14.49
C GLU A 288 6.74 9.15 -13.48
N ARG A 289 7.83 8.79 -12.81
CA ARG A 289 7.86 7.70 -11.84
C ARG A 289 7.30 8.17 -10.51
N MET A 290 6.14 7.67 -10.15
CA MET A 290 5.46 8.02 -8.89
C MET A 290 6.27 7.54 -7.67
N GLN A 291 6.98 6.42 -7.77
CA GLN A 291 7.79 5.87 -6.68
C GLN A 291 8.91 6.82 -6.21
N GLU A 292 9.32 7.77 -7.03
CA GLU A 292 10.38 8.72 -6.67
C GLU A 292 9.88 9.86 -5.75
N ARG A 293 8.57 10.03 -5.63
CA ARG A 293 7.96 11.07 -4.80
C ARG A 293 8.09 10.76 -3.31
N GLY A 294 8.31 11.79 -2.50
CA GLY A 294 8.33 11.69 -1.04
C GLY A 294 9.43 10.76 -0.53
N TRP A 295 10.64 10.95 -1.02
CA TRP A 295 11.82 10.19 -0.58
C TRP A 295 12.30 10.58 0.81
#